data_e7b5ba06781db144390ab06bc6924c72
#
_entry.id   e7b5ba06781db144390ab06bc6924c72
#
_cell.length_a   1.000
_cell.length_b   1.000
_cell.length_c   1.000
_cell.angle_alpha   90.00
_cell.angle_beta   90.00
_cell.angle_gamma   90.00
#
_symmetry.space_group_name_H-M   'P 1'
#
loop_
_entity.id
_entity.type
_entity.pdbx_description
1 polymer ?
#
loop_
_entity_poly.entity_id
_entity_poly.type
_entity_poly.pdbx_seq_one_letter_code
_entity_poly.pdbx_strand_id
1 'polypeptide(L)'
;MGQKIHPIGFRLGISRGWDSTWYGTKFSYSNFVKEDHKIRNKIMKVNKDAGITKIEIERSTNEVSVKIFTSRPGIVIGRGGQRIDELKKLISDITKNKTQLNIEEIRNPDLDATLVSNSIAEQIERRISYKRAARMAASRSMQNGAKGIKIICKGRLAGAEIARKEQVMEGRVPLHTLKADIDYHIAEAHTEYGRIGVKVWIYRGDIEISKQTHVEPSEIKDIELTLTPENSNPSDDKSEIEIIKVEEPKAEKPKAEEAKVEEAKVEKPKAEKPKVEEAKVEKPKAEKPKVEEAKV
;
A
#
# COMPACT_ATOMS: atom_id res chain seq x y z
N MET A 1 23.56 10.21 23.73
CA MET A 1 22.50 9.32 23.24
C MET A 1 22.76 8.99 21.78
N GLY A 2 22.78 7.70 21.39
CA GLY A 2 22.97 7.26 20.02
C GLY A 2 21.83 7.74 19.10
N GLN A 3 22.15 7.95 17.84
CA GLN A 3 21.16 8.28 16.83
C GLN A 3 20.37 7.02 16.44
N LYS A 4 19.08 7.19 16.14
CA LYS A 4 18.21 6.07 15.73
C LYS A 4 18.09 6.07 14.22
N ILE A 5 18.25 4.90 13.64
CA ILE A 5 18.12 4.67 12.21
C ILE A 5 16.63 4.67 11.80
N HIS A 6 16.35 4.99 10.55
CA HIS A 6 14.98 4.93 10.01
C HIS A 6 14.51 3.47 9.94
N PRO A 7 13.36 3.09 10.53
CA PRO A 7 12.95 1.69 10.63
C PRO A 7 12.79 1.00 9.27
N ILE A 8 12.19 1.70 8.30
CA ILE A 8 11.99 1.18 6.93
C ILE A 8 13.35 1.03 6.24
N GLY A 9 14.20 2.07 6.26
CA GLY A 9 15.52 2.01 5.62
C GLY A 9 16.44 0.93 6.19
N PHE A 10 16.33 0.63 7.50
CA PHE A 10 17.09 -0.44 8.14
C PHE A 10 16.70 -1.84 7.65
N ARG A 11 15.45 -2.01 7.20
CA ARG A 11 14.88 -3.29 6.76
C ARG A 11 14.82 -3.45 5.25
N LEU A 12 15.17 -2.41 4.53
CA LEU A 12 15.13 -2.39 3.07
C LEU A 12 16.12 -3.41 2.49
N GLY A 13 15.67 -4.22 1.53
CA GLY A 13 16.47 -5.28 0.93
C GLY A 13 16.59 -6.56 1.75
N ILE A 14 16.07 -6.60 2.99
CA ILE A 14 16.09 -7.80 3.85
C ILE A 14 14.66 -8.32 4.05
N SER A 15 13.80 -7.54 4.69
CA SER A 15 12.41 -7.91 4.97
C SER A 15 11.39 -7.06 4.20
N ARG A 16 11.82 -5.95 3.59
CA ARG A 16 10.97 -5.05 2.81
C ARG A 16 11.62 -4.72 1.46
N GLY A 17 10.82 -4.77 0.38
CA GLY A 17 11.24 -4.36 -0.96
C GLY A 17 11.22 -2.84 -1.16
N TRP A 18 11.63 -2.40 -2.35
CA TRP A 18 11.59 -1.01 -2.77
C TRP A 18 10.21 -0.60 -3.25
N ASP A 19 9.85 0.67 -3.05
CA ASP A 19 8.59 1.23 -3.54
C ASP A 19 8.66 1.65 -5.02
N SER A 20 9.85 1.67 -5.60
CA SER A 20 10.08 1.89 -7.02
C SER A 20 10.98 0.79 -7.54
N THR A 21 10.50 0.03 -8.52
CA THR A 21 11.21 -1.11 -9.10
C THR A 21 11.45 -0.84 -10.58
N TRP A 22 12.66 -0.41 -10.92
CA TRP A 22 13.07 -0.15 -12.29
C TRP A 22 14.58 -0.06 -12.41
N TYR A 23 15.08 -0.24 -13.63
CA TYR A 23 16.48 -0.07 -13.98
C TYR A 23 16.65 1.14 -14.89
N GLY A 24 17.70 1.91 -14.68
CA GLY A 24 18.01 3.08 -15.50
C GLY A 24 19.50 3.22 -15.73
N THR A 25 19.87 3.72 -16.92
CA THR A 25 21.26 4.09 -17.24
C THR A 25 21.68 5.31 -16.43
N LYS A 26 23.00 5.58 -16.35
CA LYS A 26 23.55 6.74 -15.64
C LYS A 26 22.91 8.07 -16.05
N PHE A 27 22.55 8.22 -17.32
CA PHE A 27 21.93 9.46 -17.84
C PHE A 27 20.41 9.55 -17.57
N SER A 28 19.69 8.44 -17.62
CA SER A 28 18.23 8.42 -17.43
C SER A 28 17.83 8.38 -15.96
N TYR A 29 18.69 7.86 -15.08
CA TYR A 29 18.39 7.65 -13.66
C TYR A 29 17.88 8.92 -12.95
N SER A 30 18.55 10.05 -13.11
CA SER A 30 18.17 11.29 -12.44
C SER A 30 16.80 11.82 -12.90
N ASN A 31 16.44 11.57 -14.16
CA ASN A 31 15.15 11.95 -14.71
C ASN A 31 14.04 11.07 -14.14
N PHE A 32 14.24 9.75 -14.09
CA PHE A 32 13.27 8.83 -13.52
C PHE A 32 12.97 9.11 -12.05
N VAL A 33 14.00 9.40 -11.24
CA VAL A 33 13.80 9.80 -9.83
C VAL A 33 12.97 11.08 -9.71
N LYS A 34 13.25 12.09 -10.56
CA LYS A 34 12.47 13.34 -10.58
C LYS A 34 11.02 13.12 -10.99
N GLU A 35 10.80 12.25 -11.98
CA GLU A 35 9.46 11.90 -12.46
C GLU A 35 8.68 11.15 -11.38
N ASP A 36 9.29 10.14 -10.74
CA ASP A 36 8.66 9.39 -9.65
C ASP A 36 8.24 10.30 -8.49
N HIS A 37 9.12 11.23 -8.12
CA HIS A 37 8.80 12.22 -7.10
C HIS A 37 7.61 13.13 -7.50
N LYS A 38 7.57 13.57 -8.77
CA LYS A 38 6.45 14.36 -9.29
C LYS A 38 5.15 13.58 -9.32
N ILE A 39 5.19 12.30 -9.73
CA ILE A 39 4.04 11.40 -9.76
C ILE A 39 3.47 11.23 -8.35
N ARG A 40 4.30 10.83 -7.37
CA ARG A 40 3.88 10.65 -5.98
C ARG A 40 3.25 11.92 -5.42
N ASN A 41 3.89 13.06 -5.59
CA ASN A 41 3.38 14.34 -5.09
C ASN A 41 2.07 14.75 -5.74
N LYS A 42 1.90 14.54 -7.06
CA LYS A 42 0.64 14.85 -7.75
C LYS A 42 -0.50 13.95 -7.29
N ILE A 43 -0.27 12.64 -7.20
CA ILE A 43 -1.27 11.67 -6.74
C ILE A 43 -1.73 12.02 -5.31
N MET A 44 -0.79 12.29 -4.40
CA MET A 44 -1.11 12.65 -3.02
C MET A 44 -1.86 13.98 -2.91
N LYS A 45 -1.52 14.97 -3.74
CA LYS A 45 -2.21 16.27 -3.73
C LYS A 45 -3.65 16.19 -4.24
N VAL A 46 -3.90 15.41 -5.30
CA VAL A 46 -5.24 15.26 -5.91
C VAL A 46 -6.16 14.44 -5.00
N ASN A 47 -5.63 13.44 -4.30
CA ASN A 47 -6.43 12.49 -3.53
C ASN A 47 -6.12 12.52 -2.03
N LYS A 48 -6.11 13.71 -1.42
CA LYS A 48 -5.86 13.87 0.03
C LYS A 48 -6.81 13.07 0.91
N ASP A 49 -8.10 13.01 0.53
CA ASP A 49 -9.16 12.37 1.31
C ASP A 49 -9.25 10.85 1.11
N ALA A 50 -8.51 10.32 0.14
CA ALA A 50 -8.55 8.90 -0.21
C ALA A 50 -7.84 7.98 0.79
N GLY A 51 -7.00 8.53 1.68
CA GLY A 51 -6.22 7.72 2.61
C GLY A 51 -5.21 6.83 1.88
N ILE A 52 -4.34 7.43 1.06
CA ILE A 52 -3.27 6.71 0.36
C ILE A 52 -2.15 6.39 1.34
N THR A 53 -1.75 5.12 1.40
CA THR A 53 -0.67 4.64 2.25
C THR A 53 0.64 4.55 1.50
N LYS A 54 0.63 3.86 0.36
CA LYS A 54 1.83 3.53 -0.41
C LYS A 54 1.55 3.68 -1.91
N ILE A 55 2.55 4.09 -2.66
CA ILE A 55 2.51 4.15 -4.12
C ILE A 55 3.73 3.38 -4.62
N GLU A 56 3.50 2.28 -5.32
CA GLU A 56 4.53 1.51 -5.98
C GLU A 56 4.60 1.88 -7.45
N ILE A 57 5.82 2.04 -7.98
CA ILE A 57 6.05 2.42 -9.37
C ILE A 57 6.98 1.38 -9.99
N GLU A 58 6.47 0.69 -11.00
CA GLU A 58 7.22 -0.27 -11.81
C GLU A 58 7.38 0.33 -13.21
N ARG A 59 8.61 0.35 -13.74
CA ARG A 59 8.88 0.86 -15.07
C ARG A 59 9.45 -0.24 -15.94
N SER A 60 8.79 -0.47 -17.05
CA SER A 60 9.29 -1.24 -18.18
C SER A 60 9.79 -0.29 -19.28
N THR A 61 10.29 -0.82 -20.38
CA THR A 61 10.86 -0.01 -21.47
C THR A 61 9.85 1.00 -22.04
N ASN A 62 8.58 0.59 -22.24
CA ASN A 62 7.56 1.40 -22.90
C ASN A 62 6.36 1.73 -22.00
N GLU A 63 6.26 1.11 -20.83
CA GLU A 63 5.11 1.24 -19.94
C GLU A 63 5.54 1.58 -18.51
N VAL A 64 4.69 2.36 -17.83
CA VAL A 64 4.84 2.67 -16.41
C VAL A 64 3.60 2.17 -15.69
N SER A 65 3.79 1.20 -14.80
CA SER A 65 2.74 0.67 -13.93
C SER A 65 2.82 1.35 -12.57
N VAL A 66 1.71 1.94 -12.14
CA VAL A 66 1.60 2.59 -10.83
C VAL A 66 0.53 1.87 -10.02
N LYS A 67 0.93 1.29 -8.88
CA LYS A 67 0.03 0.65 -7.92
C LYS A 67 -0.21 1.60 -6.76
N ILE A 68 -1.47 1.91 -6.48
CA ILE A 68 -1.87 2.81 -5.38
C ILE A 68 -2.59 1.99 -4.32
N PHE A 69 -2.02 1.97 -3.11
CA PHE A 69 -2.65 1.34 -1.95
C PHE A 69 -3.45 2.40 -1.19
N THR A 70 -4.75 2.16 -1.04
CA THR A 70 -5.67 3.12 -0.43
C THR A 70 -6.69 2.43 0.48
N SER A 71 -7.12 3.13 1.53
CA SER A 71 -8.22 2.67 2.38
C SER A 71 -9.61 2.96 1.79
N ARG A 72 -9.70 3.88 0.81
CA ARG A 72 -10.97 4.29 0.21
C ARG A 72 -10.86 4.33 -1.32
N PRO A 73 -10.87 3.15 -1.98
CA PRO A 73 -10.67 3.06 -3.43
C PRO A 73 -11.73 3.84 -4.23
N GLY A 74 -12.97 3.91 -3.75
CA GLY A 74 -14.05 4.64 -4.42
C GLY A 74 -13.78 6.12 -4.61
N ILE A 75 -12.99 6.77 -3.74
CA ILE A 75 -12.62 8.18 -3.88
C ILE A 75 -11.59 8.38 -5.00
N VAL A 76 -10.66 7.44 -5.15
CA VAL A 76 -9.63 7.46 -6.20
C VAL A 76 -10.24 7.14 -7.56
N ILE A 77 -11.16 6.17 -7.60
CA ILE A 77 -11.85 5.76 -8.82
C ILE A 77 -12.77 6.88 -9.32
N GLY A 78 -13.51 7.49 -8.41
CA GLY A 78 -14.49 8.53 -8.73
C GLY A 78 -15.75 7.98 -9.40
N ARG A 79 -16.67 8.87 -9.74
CA ARG A 79 -17.91 8.51 -10.42
C ARG A 79 -17.62 8.07 -11.85
N GLY A 80 -18.00 6.84 -12.22
CA GLY A 80 -17.79 6.33 -13.57
C GLY A 80 -16.32 6.24 -14.04
N GLY A 81 -15.34 6.24 -13.11
CA GLY A 81 -13.93 6.14 -13.47
C GLY A 81 -13.26 7.43 -13.94
N GLN A 82 -13.95 8.57 -13.94
CA GLN A 82 -13.42 9.84 -14.44
C GLN A 82 -12.12 10.27 -13.76
N ARG A 83 -12.02 10.10 -12.43
CA ARG A 83 -10.80 10.47 -11.69
C ARG A 83 -9.59 9.60 -12.05
N ILE A 84 -9.81 8.30 -12.30
CA ILE A 84 -8.73 7.41 -12.77
C ILE A 84 -8.21 7.87 -14.12
N ASP A 85 -9.12 8.24 -15.06
CA ASP A 85 -8.71 8.66 -16.39
C ASP A 85 -7.98 10.00 -16.35
N GLU A 86 -8.40 10.94 -15.49
CA GLU A 86 -7.66 12.17 -15.21
C GLU A 86 -6.26 11.89 -14.65
N LEU A 87 -6.16 10.98 -13.67
CA LEU A 87 -4.86 10.58 -13.10
C LEU A 87 -3.95 9.90 -14.13
N LYS A 88 -4.51 9.02 -14.97
CA LYS A 88 -3.75 8.41 -16.08
C LYS A 88 -3.20 9.45 -17.03
N LYS A 89 -4.01 10.43 -17.43
CA LYS A 89 -3.58 11.54 -18.27
C LYS A 89 -2.46 12.36 -17.63
N LEU A 90 -2.64 12.74 -16.34
CA LEU A 90 -1.63 13.48 -15.59
C LEU A 90 -0.29 12.74 -15.47
N ILE A 91 -0.32 11.41 -15.33
CA ILE A 91 0.88 10.60 -15.25
C ILE A 91 1.52 10.44 -16.63
N SER A 92 0.72 10.21 -17.68
CA SER A 92 1.19 10.14 -19.08
C SER A 92 1.89 11.43 -19.51
N ASP A 93 1.36 12.60 -19.12
CA ASP A 93 1.96 13.91 -19.40
C ASP A 93 3.34 14.08 -18.75
N ILE A 94 3.56 13.43 -17.58
CA ILE A 94 4.85 13.48 -16.89
C ILE A 94 5.86 12.53 -17.51
N THR A 95 5.43 11.27 -17.78
CA THR A 95 6.32 10.17 -18.17
C THR A 95 6.48 10.05 -19.69
N LYS A 96 5.55 10.61 -20.47
CA LYS A 96 5.43 10.46 -21.94
C LYS A 96 5.32 9.01 -22.41
N ASN A 97 5.13 8.07 -21.49
CA ASN A 97 4.98 6.65 -21.75
C ASN A 97 3.54 6.22 -21.50
N LYS A 98 3.16 5.05 -22.00
CA LYS A 98 1.87 4.42 -21.69
C LYS A 98 1.81 4.11 -20.19
N THR A 99 0.71 4.51 -19.54
CA THR A 99 0.54 4.36 -18.09
C THR A 99 -0.55 3.36 -17.77
N GLN A 100 -0.22 2.40 -16.92
CA GLN A 100 -1.18 1.52 -16.27
C GLN A 100 -1.34 1.91 -14.81
N LEU A 101 -2.57 2.04 -14.32
CA LEU A 101 -2.87 2.42 -12.96
C LEU A 101 -3.71 1.34 -12.30
N ASN A 102 -3.18 0.75 -11.24
CA ASN A 102 -3.84 -0.29 -10.44
C ASN A 102 -4.13 0.27 -9.05
N ILE A 103 -5.33 0.00 -8.53
CA ILE A 103 -5.75 0.45 -7.20
C ILE A 103 -6.02 -0.78 -6.36
N GLU A 104 -5.32 -0.87 -5.23
CA GLU A 104 -5.47 -1.94 -4.26
C GLU A 104 -6.06 -1.42 -2.96
N GLU A 105 -7.04 -2.12 -2.42
CA GLU A 105 -7.69 -1.77 -1.16
C GLU A 105 -6.94 -2.35 0.04
N ILE A 106 -6.74 -1.52 1.05
CA ILE A 106 -6.16 -1.93 2.32
C ILE A 106 -7.28 -2.40 3.24
N ARG A 107 -7.28 -3.70 3.56
CA ARG A 107 -8.32 -4.32 4.40
C ARG A 107 -8.36 -3.75 5.82
N ASN A 108 -7.19 -3.55 6.43
CA ASN A 108 -7.06 -3.10 7.83
C ASN A 108 -6.32 -1.76 7.92
N PRO A 109 -7.03 -0.61 7.83
CA PRO A 109 -6.41 0.71 7.85
C PRO A 109 -5.72 1.04 9.17
N ASP A 110 -6.16 0.47 10.29
CA ASP A 110 -5.58 0.72 11.63
C ASP A 110 -4.23 0.00 11.86
N LEU A 111 -3.82 -0.88 10.93
CA LEU A 111 -2.49 -1.52 10.94
C LEU A 111 -1.46 -0.78 10.10
N ASP A 112 -1.84 0.29 9.42
CA ASP A 112 -0.94 1.10 8.59
C ASP A 112 -0.53 2.39 9.30
N ALA A 113 0.79 2.56 9.46
CA ALA A 113 1.33 3.72 10.17
C ALA A 113 1.01 5.05 9.47
N THR A 114 0.89 5.05 8.14
CA THR A 114 0.54 6.25 7.36
C THR A 114 -0.88 6.72 7.68
N LEU A 115 -1.86 5.81 7.65
CA LEU A 115 -3.26 6.14 7.90
C LEU A 115 -3.48 6.55 9.36
N VAL A 116 -2.89 5.81 10.29
CA VAL A 116 -2.99 6.11 11.72
C VAL A 116 -2.36 7.45 12.05
N SER A 117 -1.17 7.76 11.50
CA SER A 117 -0.51 9.05 11.77
C SER A 117 -1.29 10.22 11.19
N ASN A 118 -1.84 10.10 9.98
CA ASN A 118 -2.67 11.13 9.36
C ASN A 118 -3.97 11.33 10.13
N SER A 119 -4.63 10.25 10.57
CA SER A 119 -5.85 10.34 11.39
C SER A 119 -5.60 11.06 12.73
N ILE A 120 -4.46 10.80 13.39
CA ILE A 120 -4.08 11.52 14.62
C ILE A 120 -3.83 13.01 14.30
N ALA A 121 -3.12 13.31 13.20
CA ALA A 121 -2.84 14.69 12.79
C ALA A 121 -4.13 15.47 12.54
N GLU A 122 -5.07 14.90 11.77
CA GLU A 122 -6.39 15.49 11.51
C GLU A 122 -7.21 15.73 12.81
N GLN A 123 -7.16 14.79 13.75
CA GLN A 123 -7.84 14.95 15.03
C GLN A 123 -7.24 16.11 15.85
N ILE A 124 -5.91 16.28 15.82
CA ILE A 124 -5.24 17.40 16.49
C ILE A 124 -5.62 18.74 15.83
N GLU A 125 -5.69 18.78 14.49
CA GLU A 125 -6.15 19.97 13.75
C GLU A 125 -7.59 20.34 14.08
N ARG A 126 -8.45 19.34 14.30
CA ARG A 126 -9.83 19.52 14.80
C ARG A 126 -9.90 19.86 16.30
N ARG A 127 -8.78 20.22 16.92
CA ARG A 127 -8.67 20.61 18.34
C ARG A 127 -9.02 19.51 19.33
N ILE A 128 -8.94 18.23 18.94
CA ILE A 128 -9.05 17.11 19.86
C ILE A 128 -7.75 17.00 20.65
N SER A 129 -7.85 16.69 21.94
CA SER A 129 -6.67 16.52 22.78
C SER A 129 -5.74 15.44 22.21
N TYR A 130 -4.48 15.78 21.98
CA TYR A 130 -3.45 14.87 21.45
C TYR A 130 -3.30 13.59 22.28
N LYS A 131 -3.47 13.67 23.62
CA LYS A 131 -3.43 12.50 24.51
C LYS A 131 -4.57 11.52 24.21
N ARG A 132 -5.78 12.06 24.01
CA ARG A 132 -6.96 11.24 23.67
C ARG A 132 -6.83 10.64 22.29
N ALA A 133 -6.44 11.43 21.29
CA ALA A 133 -6.23 10.96 19.90
C ALA A 133 -5.20 9.82 19.85
N ALA A 134 -4.03 10.00 20.50
CA ALA A 134 -2.97 9.00 20.51
C ALA A 134 -3.39 7.70 21.22
N ARG A 135 -4.07 7.78 22.38
CA ARG A 135 -4.54 6.58 23.10
C ARG A 135 -5.63 5.83 22.33
N MET A 136 -6.59 6.55 21.74
CA MET A 136 -7.63 5.92 20.93
C MET A 136 -7.03 5.20 19.71
N ALA A 137 -6.08 5.83 19.04
CA ALA A 137 -5.40 5.22 17.91
C ALA A 137 -4.61 3.97 18.33
N ALA A 138 -3.87 4.03 19.45
CA ALA A 138 -3.15 2.89 20.00
C ALA A 138 -4.08 1.72 20.30
N SER A 139 -5.17 1.98 21.04
CA SER A 139 -6.14 0.95 21.39
C SER A 139 -6.79 0.29 20.16
N ARG A 140 -7.16 1.07 19.11
CA ARG A 140 -7.71 0.53 17.88
C ARG A 140 -6.72 -0.38 17.15
N SER A 141 -5.47 0.07 17.00
CA SER A 141 -4.45 -0.74 16.34
C SER A 141 -4.19 -2.05 17.09
N MET A 142 -4.18 -2.03 18.43
CA MET A 142 -4.03 -3.25 19.25
C MET A 142 -5.23 -4.19 19.10
N GLN A 143 -6.46 -3.67 19.06
CA GLN A 143 -7.68 -4.45 18.82
C GLN A 143 -7.69 -5.11 17.43
N ASN A 144 -7.13 -4.43 16.42
CA ASN A 144 -7.03 -4.94 15.05
C ASN A 144 -5.84 -5.89 14.82
N GLY A 145 -5.14 -6.28 15.89
CA GLY A 145 -4.13 -7.33 15.84
C GLY A 145 -2.68 -6.85 15.73
N ALA A 146 -2.39 -5.58 15.99
CA ALA A 146 -1.01 -5.13 16.15
C ALA A 146 -0.39 -5.76 17.41
N LYS A 147 0.84 -6.25 17.30
CA LYS A 147 1.60 -6.77 18.47
C LYS A 147 2.22 -5.67 19.33
N GLY A 148 2.25 -4.47 18.79
CA GLY A 148 2.70 -3.30 19.51
C GLY A 148 2.66 -2.03 18.68
N ILE A 149 2.44 -0.92 19.36
CA ILE A 149 2.40 0.41 18.76
C ILE A 149 3.15 1.41 19.63
N LYS A 150 3.80 2.35 18.95
CA LYS A 150 4.49 3.48 19.59
C LYS A 150 4.15 4.75 18.84
N ILE A 151 3.60 5.72 19.55
CA ILE A 151 3.21 7.02 19.02
C ILE A 151 4.00 8.10 19.76
N ILE A 152 4.60 9.02 19.01
CA ILE A 152 5.30 10.17 19.57
C ILE A 152 4.73 11.44 18.98
N CYS A 153 4.17 12.30 19.81
CA CYS A 153 3.78 13.65 19.44
C CYS A 153 4.83 14.65 19.94
N LYS A 154 5.31 15.54 19.06
CA LYS A 154 6.32 16.56 19.39
C LYS A 154 5.92 17.90 18.80
N GLY A 155 6.01 18.95 19.61
CA GLY A 155 5.68 20.31 19.21
C GLY A 155 5.11 21.12 20.37
N ARG A 156 4.40 22.21 20.06
CA ARG A 156 3.67 23.03 21.04
C ARG A 156 2.36 22.37 21.42
N LEU A 157 2.48 21.28 22.20
CA LEU A 157 1.33 20.46 22.59
C LEU A 157 0.37 21.26 23.48
N ALA A 158 -0.92 21.27 23.12
CA ALA A 158 -1.97 22.05 23.78
C ALA A 158 -1.66 23.56 23.87
N GLY A 159 -0.95 24.13 22.92
CA GLY A 159 -0.64 25.56 22.87
C GLY A 159 0.51 26.01 23.78
N ALA A 160 1.25 25.09 24.42
CA ALA A 160 2.38 25.42 25.26
C ALA A 160 3.45 26.22 24.49
N GLU A 161 4.03 27.27 25.12
CA GLU A 161 5.09 28.05 24.46
C GLU A 161 6.33 27.21 24.14
N ILE A 162 6.75 26.37 25.09
CA ILE A 162 7.90 25.50 24.94
C ILE A 162 7.44 24.17 24.32
N ALA A 163 8.11 23.75 23.25
CA ALA A 163 7.84 22.47 22.62
C ALA A 163 8.08 21.30 23.58
N ARG A 164 7.11 20.41 23.65
CA ARG A 164 7.14 19.20 24.49
C ARG A 164 7.10 17.95 23.62
N LYS A 165 7.55 16.84 24.18
CA LYS A 165 7.47 15.52 23.59
C LYS A 165 6.68 14.61 24.50
N GLU A 166 5.62 14.03 23.98
CA GLU A 166 4.82 13.00 24.63
C GLU A 166 4.90 11.70 23.86
N GLN A 167 4.93 10.59 24.57
CA GLN A 167 5.01 9.25 23.99
C GLN A 167 3.93 8.38 24.60
N VAL A 168 3.20 7.67 23.72
CA VAL A 168 2.28 6.59 24.07
C VAL A 168 2.86 5.32 23.47
N MET A 169 2.92 4.24 24.26
CA MET A 169 3.42 2.96 23.81
C MET A 169 2.58 1.85 24.44
N GLU A 170 2.09 0.94 23.59
CA GLU A 170 1.34 -0.24 23.98
C GLU A 170 1.95 -1.46 23.27
N GLY A 171 2.08 -2.58 24.01
CA GLY A 171 2.73 -3.77 23.48
C GLY A 171 4.24 -3.63 23.30
N ARG A 172 4.81 -4.45 22.42
CA ARG A 172 6.25 -4.54 22.16
C ARG A 172 6.60 -3.98 20.78
N VAL A 173 7.62 -3.13 20.67
CA VAL A 173 8.10 -2.59 19.38
C VAL A 173 9.61 -2.83 19.26
N PRO A 174 10.06 -3.98 18.70
CA PRO A 174 11.47 -4.35 18.63
C PRO A 174 12.17 -3.66 17.46
N LEU A 175 12.65 -2.43 17.64
CA LEU A 175 13.26 -1.63 16.57
C LEU A 175 14.58 -2.21 16.04
N HIS A 176 15.32 -2.97 16.85
CA HIS A 176 16.62 -3.55 16.48
C HIS A 176 16.51 -4.91 15.79
N THR A 177 15.35 -5.56 15.83
CA THR A 177 15.14 -6.87 15.23
C THR A 177 14.82 -6.73 13.76
N LEU A 178 15.63 -7.31 12.87
CA LEU A 178 15.43 -7.24 11.41
C LEU A 178 14.22 -8.04 10.93
N LYS A 179 13.90 -9.16 11.61
CA LYS A 179 12.74 -10.00 11.30
C LYS A 179 11.39 -9.33 11.62
N ALA A 180 11.41 -8.30 12.47
CA ALA A 180 10.18 -7.63 12.87
C ALA A 180 9.62 -6.77 11.73
N ASP A 181 8.36 -7.00 11.35
CA ASP A 181 7.64 -6.12 10.43
C ASP A 181 7.17 -4.88 11.19
N ILE A 182 7.88 -3.79 10.98
CA ILE A 182 7.57 -2.50 11.60
C ILE A 182 7.26 -1.50 10.51
N ASP A 183 6.01 -1.06 10.49
CA ASP A 183 5.60 0.06 9.67
C ASP A 183 5.82 1.38 10.41
N TYR A 184 6.21 2.43 9.66
CA TYR A 184 6.59 3.71 10.23
C TYR A 184 6.18 4.86 9.34
N HIS A 185 5.54 5.87 9.95
CA HIS A 185 5.22 7.10 9.22
C HIS A 185 5.31 8.33 10.13
N ILE A 186 5.51 9.49 9.49
CA ILE A 186 5.52 10.81 10.13
C ILE A 186 4.45 11.65 9.46
N ALA A 187 3.52 12.18 10.27
CA ALA A 187 2.53 13.16 9.84
C ALA A 187 2.74 14.47 10.58
N GLU A 188 2.36 15.57 9.95
CA GLU A 188 2.40 16.90 10.55
C GLU A 188 0.98 17.44 10.68
N ALA A 189 0.59 17.84 11.89
CA ALA A 189 -0.66 18.56 12.16
C ALA A 189 -0.41 20.05 12.14
N HIS A 190 -1.15 20.78 11.33
CA HIS A 190 -1.07 22.23 11.19
C HIS A 190 -2.02 22.88 12.19
N THR A 191 -1.48 23.43 13.28
CA THR A 191 -2.26 24.13 14.29
C THR A 191 -1.98 25.63 14.25
N GLU A 192 -2.86 26.43 14.87
CA GLU A 192 -2.69 27.89 14.97
C GLU A 192 -1.36 28.27 15.65
N TYR A 193 -0.90 27.45 16.59
CA TYR A 193 0.36 27.68 17.33
C TYR A 193 1.60 27.11 16.64
N GLY A 194 1.47 26.54 15.45
CA GLY A 194 2.55 25.94 14.68
C GLY A 194 2.30 24.47 14.32
N ARG A 195 3.36 23.77 13.89
CA ARG A 195 3.26 22.38 13.47
C ARG A 195 3.55 21.42 14.62
N ILE A 196 2.72 20.39 14.74
CA ILE A 196 2.92 19.28 15.67
C ILE A 196 3.27 18.05 14.84
N GLY A 197 4.47 17.50 15.04
CA GLY A 197 4.90 16.26 14.36
C GLY A 197 4.41 15.03 15.11
N VAL A 198 3.73 14.14 14.41
CA VAL A 198 3.26 12.84 14.90
C VAL A 198 4.06 11.75 14.23
N LYS A 199 4.75 10.92 15.04
CA LYS A 199 5.50 9.75 14.55
C LYS A 199 4.84 8.49 15.06
N VAL A 200 4.55 7.55 14.18
CA VAL A 200 3.89 6.29 14.50
C VAL A 200 4.76 5.13 14.07
N TRP A 201 4.92 4.14 14.94
CA TRP A 201 5.53 2.83 14.66
C TRP A 201 4.50 1.77 15.01
N ILE A 202 4.21 0.89 14.09
CA ILE A 202 3.30 -0.24 14.28
C ILE A 202 4.07 -1.52 14.03
N TYR A 203 4.09 -2.39 15.01
CA TYR A 203 4.66 -3.73 14.91
C TYR A 203 3.56 -4.74 14.61
N ARG A 204 3.57 -5.30 13.41
CA ARG A 204 2.58 -6.28 12.94
C ARG A 204 2.93 -7.70 13.39
N GLY A 205 4.21 -8.02 13.46
CA GLY A 205 4.70 -9.34 13.83
C GLY A 205 6.08 -9.63 13.24
N ASP A 206 6.55 -10.83 13.42
CA ASP A 206 7.80 -11.28 12.83
C ASP A 206 7.52 -11.93 11.48
N ILE A 207 8.31 -11.55 10.46
CA ILE A 207 8.30 -12.17 9.14
C ILE A 207 9.25 -13.38 9.23
N GLU A 208 8.76 -14.54 8.87
CA GLU A 208 9.61 -15.69 8.60
C GLU A 208 10.35 -15.40 7.28
N ILE A 209 11.60 -14.99 7.39
CA ILE A 209 12.48 -14.88 6.22
C ILE A 209 12.76 -16.34 5.85
N SER A 210 12.01 -16.88 4.89
CA SER A 210 12.38 -18.13 4.25
C SER A 210 13.82 -17.93 3.78
N LYS A 211 14.74 -18.69 4.34
CA LYS A 211 16.08 -18.79 3.78
C LYS A 211 15.83 -19.19 2.33
N GLN A 212 16.09 -18.27 1.40
CA GLN A 212 16.25 -18.69 0.01
C GLN A 212 17.25 -19.82 0.12
N THR A 213 16.77 -21.03 -0.09
CA THR A 213 17.63 -22.19 -0.25
C THR A 213 18.65 -21.71 -1.28
N HIS A 214 19.89 -21.53 -0.83
CA HIS A 214 21.00 -21.54 -1.76
C HIS A 214 20.75 -22.80 -2.58
N VAL A 215 20.39 -22.63 -3.85
CA VAL A 215 20.42 -23.71 -4.80
C VAL A 215 21.88 -24.15 -4.71
N GLU A 216 22.09 -25.30 -4.08
CA GLU A 216 23.43 -25.87 -4.00
C GLU A 216 23.92 -26.02 -5.44
N PRO A 217 25.15 -25.64 -5.73
CA PRO A 217 25.66 -25.70 -7.12
C PRO A 217 25.81 -27.13 -7.65
N SER A 218 25.29 -28.13 -6.95
CA SER A 218 25.34 -29.54 -7.30
C SER A 218 24.39 -30.02 -8.39
N GLU A 219 23.57 -29.13 -8.99
CA GLU A 219 22.73 -29.49 -10.15
C GLU A 219 23.12 -28.78 -11.46
N ILE A 220 24.27 -28.15 -11.51
CA ILE A 220 24.90 -27.84 -12.79
C ILE A 220 25.55 -29.16 -13.23
N LYS A 221 24.77 -30.06 -13.82
CA LYS A 221 25.32 -31.19 -14.56
C LYS A 221 26.26 -30.61 -15.62
N ASP A 222 27.53 -31.03 -15.51
CA ASP A 222 28.59 -30.71 -16.44
C ASP A 222 28.08 -30.89 -17.87
N ILE A 223 27.75 -29.80 -18.52
CA ILE A 223 27.62 -29.78 -19.97
C ILE A 223 29.08 -29.81 -20.45
N GLU A 224 29.63 -31.02 -20.59
CA GLU A 224 30.87 -31.24 -21.32
C GLU A 224 30.70 -30.67 -22.72
N LEU A 225 31.19 -29.46 -22.91
CA LEU A 225 31.48 -28.91 -24.24
C LEU A 225 32.64 -29.70 -24.80
N THR A 226 32.36 -30.80 -25.47
CA THR A 226 33.31 -31.49 -26.34
C THR A 226 33.66 -30.57 -27.52
N LEU A 227 34.68 -29.77 -27.31
CA LEU A 227 35.34 -29.05 -28.39
C LEU A 227 36.14 -30.11 -29.22
N THR A 228 35.57 -30.58 -30.26
CA THR A 228 36.33 -31.29 -31.31
C THR A 228 37.16 -30.25 -32.08
N PRO A 229 38.49 -30.40 -32.13
CA PRO A 229 39.30 -29.52 -32.96
C PRO A 229 39.19 -29.96 -34.45
N GLU A 230 38.41 -29.25 -35.20
CA GLU A 230 38.51 -29.38 -36.66
C GLU A 230 39.58 -28.48 -37.24
N ASN A 231 40.42 -29.13 -37.98
CA ASN A 231 41.57 -28.59 -38.70
C ASN A 231 41.19 -27.47 -39.69
N SER A 232 42.07 -26.49 -39.73
CA SER A 232 42.19 -25.42 -40.69
C SER A 232 42.10 -25.87 -42.16
N ASN A 233 41.27 -25.16 -42.98
CA ASN A 233 41.72 -24.56 -44.24
C ASN A 233 40.67 -23.55 -44.77
N PRO A 234 41.09 -22.41 -45.34
CA PRO A 234 40.18 -21.32 -45.72
C PRO A 234 39.88 -21.41 -47.23
N SER A 235 38.61 -21.46 -47.60
CA SER A 235 38.12 -20.97 -48.89
C SER A 235 36.59 -20.98 -48.92
N ASP A 236 36.07 -19.80 -49.13
CA ASP A 236 34.85 -19.44 -49.85
C ASP A 236 33.46 -20.06 -49.52
N ASP A 237 32.56 -19.12 -49.46
CA ASP A 237 31.13 -19.15 -49.78
C ASP A 237 30.09 -19.45 -48.72
N LYS A 238 29.24 -18.41 -48.59
CA LYS A 238 27.81 -18.39 -48.29
C LYS A 238 27.22 -19.72 -47.79
N SER A 239 26.82 -19.74 -46.53
CA SER A 239 25.87 -20.72 -46.04
C SER A 239 24.83 -20.13 -45.11
N GLU A 240 23.64 -20.38 -45.50
CA GLU A 240 22.35 -20.15 -44.86
C GLU A 240 22.33 -20.64 -43.42
N ILE A 241 21.78 -19.81 -42.54
CA ILE A 241 21.55 -20.16 -41.13
C ILE A 241 20.28 -21.00 -41.06
N GLU A 242 20.42 -22.30 -40.95
CA GLU A 242 19.32 -23.21 -40.60
C GLU A 242 18.91 -23.01 -39.15
N ILE A 243 17.69 -22.56 -38.97
CA ILE A 243 17.04 -22.44 -37.66
C ILE A 243 16.62 -23.84 -37.20
N ILE A 244 17.35 -24.42 -36.27
CA ILE A 244 16.97 -25.68 -35.62
C ILE A 244 15.77 -25.38 -34.69
N LYS A 245 14.60 -25.90 -35.05
CA LYS A 245 13.40 -25.94 -34.20
C LYS A 245 13.68 -26.86 -33.02
N VAL A 246 13.69 -26.27 -31.83
CA VAL A 246 13.67 -27.03 -30.59
C VAL A 246 12.25 -27.57 -30.39
N GLU A 247 12.09 -28.89 -30.38
CA GLU A 247 10.85 -29.56 -30.01
C GLU A 247 10.56 -29.35 -28.51
N GLU A 248 9.34 -28.91 -28.22
CA GLU A 248 8.82 -28.80 -26.85
C GLU A 248 8.60 -30.20 -26.24
N PRO A 249 8.98 -30.45 -24.98
CA PRO A 249 8.67 -31.70 -24.33
C PRO A 249 7.17 -31.77 -23.98
N LYS A 250 6.51 -32.83 -24.50
CA LYS A 250 5.12 -33.18 -24.19
C LYS A 250 4.95 -33.40 -22.68
N ALA A 251 4.13 -32.55 -22.06
CA ALA A 251 3.67 -32.76 -20.67
C ALA A 251 2.70 -33.94 -20.64
N GLU A 252 3.08 -35.03 -19.96
CA GLU A 252 2.18 -36.11 -19.58
C GLU A 252 1.18 -35.63 -18.51
N LYS A 253 -0.12 -35.77 -18.83
CA LYS A 253 -1.22 -35.51 -17.88
C LYS A 253 -1.34 -36.72 -16.94
N PRO A 254 -1.40 -36.50 -15.62
CA PRO A 254 -1.79 -37.58 -14.71
C PRO A 254 -3.28 -37.89 -14.86
N LYS A 255 -3.60 -39.19 -14.99
CA LYS A 255 -4.96 -39.74 -14.99
C LYS A 255 -5.64 -39.42 -13.67
N ALA A 256 -6.76 -38.71 -13.73
CA ALA A 256 -7.68 -38.56 -12.60
C ALA A 256 -8.51 -39.85 -12.47
N GLU A 257 -8.44 -40.49 -11.31
CA GLU A 257 -9.35 -41.55 -10.85
C GLU A 257 -10.72 -40.94 -10.59
N GLU A 258 -11.74 -41.50 -11.24
CA GLU A 258 -13.15 -41.21 -11.00
C GLU A 258 -13.59 -41.77 -9.67
N ALA A 259 -13.77 -40.92 -8.66
CA ALA A 259 -14.54 -41.24 -7.47
C ALA A 259 -15.98 -40.83 -7.67
N LYS A 260 -16.90 -41.81 -7.73
CA LYS A 260 -18.34 -41.66 -7.72
C LYS A 260 -18.77 -40.94 -6.43
N VAL A 261 -19.37 -39.79 -6.53
CA VAL A 261 -20.08 -39.13 -5.43
C VAL A 261 -21.59 -39.26 -5.70
N GLU A 262 -22.26 -39.92 -4.79
CA GLU A 262 -23.71 -40.09 -4.71
C GLU A 262 -24.45 -38.74 -4.64
N GLU A 263 -25.50 -38.60 -5.45
CA GLU A 263 -26.43 -37.48 -5.40
C GLU A 263 -27.26 -37.49 -4.08
N ALA A 264 -26.94 -36.55 -3.20
CA ALA A 264 -27.86 -36.22 -2.11
C ALA A 264 -28.78 -35.07 -2.55
N LYS A 265 -30.09 -35.39 -2.74
CA LYS A 265 -31.18 -34.42 -2.96
C LYS A 265 -31.25 -33.48 -1.76
N VAL A 266 -30.99 -32.21 -1.96
CA VAL A 266 -31.27 -31.15 -1.00
C VAL A 266 -32.58 -30.46 -1.43
N GLU A 267 -33.63 -30.66 -0.62
CA GLU A 267 -34.90 -29.95 -0.72
C GLU A 267 -34.72 -28.45 -0.45
N LYS A 268 -35.30 -27.62 -1.31
CA LYS A 268 -35.35 -26.16 -1.16
C LYS A 268 -36.41 -25.78 -0.15
N PRO A 269 -36.13 -25.02 0.92
CA PRO A 269 -37.19 -24.43 1.73
C PRO A 269 -37.81 -23.24 0.98
N LYS A 270 -39.15 -23.22 0.93
CA LYS A 270 -40.00 -22.13 0.44
C LYS A 270 -39.84 -20.91 1.36
N ALA A 271 -39.42 -19.79 0.78
CA ALA A 271 -39.43 -18.50 1.47
C ALA A 271 -40.87 -17.95 1.50
N GLU A 272 -41.46 -17.87 2.68
CA GLU A 272 -42.65 -17.06 2.95
C GLU A 272 -42.27 -15.59 3.03
N LYS A 273 -43.02 -14.76 2.28
CA LYS A 273 -42.87 -13.29 2.29
C LYS A 273 -43.64 -12.74 3.50
N PRO A 274 -43.06 -11.95 4.39
CA PRO A 274 -43.83 -11.21 5.37
C PRO A 274 -44.57 -10.03 4.70
N LYS A 275 -45.87 -9.92 5.00
CA LYS A 275 -46.75 -8.79 4.67
C LYS A 275 -46.28 -7.55 5.45
N VAL A 276 -45.98 -6.50 4.73
CA VAL A 276 -45.73 -5.18 5.32
C VAL A 276 -47.07 -4.51 5.59
N GLU A 277 -47.38 -4.29 6.86
CA GLU A 277 -48.49 -3.46 7.33
C GLU A 277 -48.09 -1.99 7.23
N GLU A 278 -48.86 -1.20 6.47
CA GLU A 278 -48.70 0.25 6.36
C GLU A 278 -49.13 0.95 7.66
N ALA A 279 -48.16 1.42 8.44
CA ALA A 279 -48.39 2.35 9.54
C ALA A 279 -48.46 3.79 9.00
N LYS A 280 -49.63 4.42 9.08
CA LYS A 280 -49.88 5.83 8.80
C LYS A 280 -49.11 6.68 9.81
N VAL A 281 -48.11 7.43 9.33
CA VAL A 281 -47.45 8.46 10.13
C VAL A 281 -48.21 9.78 10.01
N GLU A 282 -48.85 10.21 11.09
CA GLU A 282 -49.42 11.55 11.25
C GLU A 282 -48.29 12.58 11.35
N LYS A 283 -48.41 13.65 10.55
CA LYS A 283 -47.50 14.80 10.57
C LYS A 283 -47.85 15.73 11.74
N PRO A 284 -46.92 16.13 12.62
CA PRO A 284 -47.21 17.19 13.58
C PRO A 284 -47.23 18.56 12.89
N LYS A 285 -48.25 19.35 13.18
CA LYS A 285 -48.39 20.75 12.77
C LYS A 285 -47.35 21.62 13.46
N ALA A 286 -46.56 22.34 12.66
CA ALA A 286 -45.67 23.37 13.16
C ALA A 286 -46.46 24.61 13.57
N GLU A 287 -46.48 24.96 14.86
CA GLU A 287 -46.89 26.26 15.37
C GLU A 287 -45.76 27.27 15.17
N LYS A 288 -46.07 28.43 14.58
CA LYS A 288 -45.18 29.56 14.42
C LYS A 288 -45.19 30.39 15.68
N PRO A 289 -44.04 30.79 16.26
CA PRO A 289 -44.03 31.78 17.36
C PRO A 289 -44.31 33.17 16.80
N LYS A 290 -45.26 33.90 17.48
CA LYS A 290 -45.53 35.31 17.28
C LYS A 290 -44.35 36.14 17.83
N VAL A 291 -43.85 37.03 16.99
CA VAL A 291 -42.93 38.09 17.36
C VAL A 291 -43.75 39.23 17.98
N GLU A 292 -43.57 39.50 19.24
CA GLU A 292 -44.03 40.74 19.89
C GLU A 292 -42.97 41.81 19.75
N GLU A 293 -43.34 42.89 19.04
CA GLU A 293 -42.60 44.14 19.03
C GLU A 293 -42.83 44.86 20.36
N ALA A 294 -41.76 45.08 21.15
CA ALA A 294 -41.77 46.04 22.26
C ALA A 294 -41.02 47.30 21.79
N LYS A 295 -41.79 48.39 21.60
CA LYS A 295 -41.30 49.77 21.63
C LYS A 295 -40.97 50.14 23.08
N VAL A 296 -39.81 50.65 23.33
CA VAL A 296 -39.43 51.96 23.96
C VAL A 296 -37.92 52.11 23.83
#